data_8d9bd2b38fdf7d83d9f9f6dc8fc812d9
#
_entry.id   8d9bd2b38fdf7d83d9f9f6dc8fc812d9
#
_cell.length_a   1.000
_cell.length_b   1.000
_cell.length_c   1.000
_cell.angle_alpha   90.00
_cell.angle_beta   90.00
_cell.angle_gamma   90.00
#
_symmetry.space_group_name_H-M   'P 1'
#
loop_
_entity.id
_entity.type
_entity.pdbx_description
1 polymer ?
#
loop_
_entity_poly.entity_id
_entity_poly.type
_entity_poly.pdbx_seq_one_letter_code
_entity_poly.pdbx_strand_id
1 'polypeptide(L)'
;KDLAAPWKELLNYYQMQADASIKYDQVVSQFGPAGMRGPDYQLIEPDDLSPLSGELTATNLTLNDDQDAPVVDGISLRLELDKRYAIVGSGGSGKEELTLLLARLLDPDNGNLNLGGNDAAILSEAVTGRRIAHVGASAFVFAGSIADNLFLGLKHRPLAPADYDDAGAKQRATYVDEARRSGNIEYDLHADGIDYAAAGVDDAAALRQSGLAALKRI
;
A
#
# COMPACT_ATOMS: atom_id res chain seq x y z
N LYS A 1 50.25 24.60 -31.44
CA LYS A 1 48.82 24.26 -31.38
C LYS A 1 48.45 24.11 -29.91
N ASP A 2 47.53 24.87 -29.46
CA ASP A 2 47.08 24.88 -28.06
C ASP A 2 46.17 23.71 -27.83
N LEU A 3 46.64 22.70 -27.06
CA LEU A 3 45.87 21.51 -26.65
C LEU A 3 45.12 21.72 -25.35
N ALA A 4 45.29 22.90 -24.70
CA ALA A 4 44.71 23.17 -23.42
C ALA A 4 43.18 23.26 -23.47
N ALA A 5 42.62 23.88 -24.52
CA ALA A 5 41.18 24.03 -24.66
C ALA A 5 40.43 22.69 -24.83
N PRO A 6 40.79 21.81 -25.74
CA PRO A 6 40.15 20.47 -25.86
C PRO A 6 40.31 19.62 -24.61
N TRP A 7 41.44 19.74 -23.91
CA TRP A 7 41.65 19.02 -22.66
C TRP A 7 40.73 19.52 -21.54
N LYS A 8 40.52 20.81 -21.44
CA LYS A 8 39.61 21.42 -20.50
C LYS A 8 38.16 20.99 -20.77
N GLU A 9 37.75 20.96 -22.03
CA GLU A 9 36.40 20.48 -22.40
C GLU A 9 36.21 19.01 -22.06
N LEU A 10 37.21 18.16 -22.25
CA LEU A 10 37.16 16.77 -21.86
C LEU A 10 36.99 16.60 -20.34
N LEU A 11 37.74 17.35 -19.56
CA LEU A 11 37.60 17.34 -18.08
C LEU A 11 36.22 17.80 -17.64
N ASN A 12 35.68 18.88 -18.23
CA ASN A 12 34.33 19.34 -17.94
C ASN A 12 33.28 18.28 -18.28
N TYR A 13 33.45 17.58 -19.40
CA TYR A 13 32.55 16.50 -19.78
C TYR A 13 32.54 15.37 -18.73
N TYR A 14 33.70 14.92 -18.26
CA TYR A 14 33.80 13.91 -17.22
C TYR A 14 33.19 14.37 -15.90
N GLN A 15 33.37 15.62 -15.52
CA GLN A 15 32.74 16.20 -14.32
C GLN A 15 31.20 16.22 -14.44
N MET A 16 30.68 16.66 -15.60
CA MET A 16 29.24 16.67 -15.84
C MET A 16 28.65 15.26 -15.86
N GLN A 17 29.38 14.27 -16.42
CA GLN A 17 28.96 12.89 -16.41
C GLN A 17 28.91 12.34 -14.97
N ALA A 18 29.92 12.60 -14.16
CA ALA A 18 29.97 12.17 -12.77
C ALA A 18 28.82 12.79 -11.96
N ASP A 19 28.57 14.09 -12.10
CA ASP A 19 27.48 14.80 -11.45
C ASP A 19 26.10 14.24 -11.88
N ALA A 20 25.93 13.94 -13.17
CA ALA A 20 24.70 13.36 -13.68
C ALA A 20 24.47 11.96 -13.11
N SER A 21 25.53 11.13 -13.02
CA SER A 21 25.44 9.80 -12.42
C SER A 21 25.02 9.85 -10.95
N ILE A 22 25.65 10.73 -10.16
CA ILE A 22 25.31 10.88 -8.72
C ILE A 22 23.85 11.31 -8.56
N LYS A 23 23.40 12.29 -9.34
CA LYS A 23 22.01 12.77 -9.28
C LYS A 23 21.02 11.69 -9.73
N TYR A 24 21.37 10.93 -10.76
CA TYR A 24 20.57 9.81 -11.21
C TYR A 24 20.44 8.74 -10.12
N ASP A 25 21.55 8.34 -9.50
CA ASP A 25 21.55 7.34 -8.43
C ASP A 25 20.75 7.80 -7.21
N GLN A 26 20.83 9.10 -6.86
CA GLN A 26 20.01 9.69 -5.81
C GLN A 26 18.50 9.62 -6.12
N VAL A 27 18.12 9.93 -7.36
CA VAL A 27 16.71 9.83 -7.78
C VAL A 27 16.25 8.38 -7.77
N VAL A 28 17.02 7.47 -8.37
CA VAL A 28 16.66 6.03 -8.45
C VAL A 28 16.53 5.43 -7.05
N SER A 29 17.41 5.78 -6.11
CA SER A 29 17.33 5.27 -4.73
C SER A 29 16.05 5.70 -3.99
N GLN A 30 15.47 6.85 -4.37
CA GLN A 30 14.19 7.29 -3.79
C GLN A 30 12.99 6.49 -4.33
N PHE A 31 13.07 5.99 -5.56
CA PHE A 31 12.01 5.17 -6.18
C PHE A 31 12.17 3.68 -5.91
N GLY A 32 13.33 3.24 -5.46
CA GLY A 32 13.62 1.85 -5.10
C GLY A 32 14.23 1.75 -3.70
N PRO A 33 13.52 2.12 -2.63
CA PRO A 33 14.05 2.03 -1.27
C PRO A 33 14.38 0.58 -0.91
N ALA A 34 15.37 0.40 -0.05
CA ALA A 34 15.73 -0.91 0.46
C ALA A 34 14.51 -1.57 1.15
N GLY A 35 14.28 -2.85 0.88
CA GLY A 35 13.14 -3.59 1.43
C GLY A 35 11.83 -3.40 0.68
N MET A 36 11.78 -2.64 -0.42
CA MET A 36 10.59 -2.56 -1.25
C MET A 36 10.26 -3.93 -1.85
N ARG A 37 9.00 -4.36 -1.72
CA ARG A 37 8.53 -5.61 -2.30
C ARG A 37 8.48 -5.52 -3.83
N GLY A 38 8.78 -6.63 -4.50
CA GLY A 38 8.73 -6.67 -5.96
C GLY A 38 7.34 -6.35 -6.51
N PRO A 39 7.24 -5.77 -7.72
CA PRO A 39 5.98 -5.40 -8.34
C PRO A 39 5.03 -6.60 -8.51
N ASP A 40 5.55 -7.81 -8.64
CA ASP A 40 4.75 -9.03 -8.76
C ASP A 40 3.85 -9.26 -7.53
N TYR A 41 4.29 -8.85 -6.34
CA TYR A 41 3.48 -8.93 -5.12
C TYR A 41 2.34 -7.92 -5.07
N GLN A 42 2.55 -6.74 -5.63
CA GLN A 42 1.57 -5.65 -5.60
C GLN A 42 0.46 -5.82 -6.63
N LEU A 43 0.77 -6.50 -7.74
CA LEU A 43 -0.14 -6.64 -8.88
C LEU A 43 -0.98 -7.92 -8.84
N ILE A 44 -0.72 -8.84 -7.91
CA ILE A 44 -1.52 -10.06 -7.75
C ILE A 44 -2.86 -9.70 -7.13
N GLU A 45 -3.93 -9.79 -7.92
CA GLU A 45 -5.28 -9.71 -7.40
C GLU A 45 -5.76 -11.11 -7.00
N PRO A 46 -6.35 -11.25 -5.80
CA PRO A 46 -6.88 -12.53 -5.39
C PRO A 46 -8.17 -12.87 -6.14
N ASP A 47 -8.28 -14.09 -6.63
CA ASP A 47 -9.53 -14.62 -7.20
C ASP A 47 -10.60 -14.81 -6.12
N ASP A 48 -10.19 -15.10 -4.90
CA ASP A 48 -11.08 -15.31 -3.74
C ASP A 48 -11.03 -14.10 -2.81
N LEU A 49 -12.18 -13.45 -2.64
CA LEU A 49 -12.42 -12.33 -1.74
C LEU A 49 -13.05 -12.74 -0.40
N SER A 50 -13.13 -14.03 -0.10
CA SER A 50 -13.67 -14.53 1.16
C SER A 50 -12.94 -13.92 2.37
N PRO A 51 -13.62 -13.69 3.49
CA PRO A 51 -12.98 -13.27 4.72
C PRO A 51 -11.89 -14.25 5.15
N LEU A 52 -10.81 -13.74 5.71
CA LEU A 52 -9.82 -14.59 6.36
C LEU A 52 -10.49 -15.34 7.52
N SER A 53 -10.31 -16.63 7.55
CA SER A 53 -10.88 -17.52 8.57
C SER A 53 -9.81 -18.38 9.23
N GLY A 54 -10.13 -18.96 10.38
CA GLY A 54 -9.21 -19.78 11.14
C GLY A 54 -8.42 -18.99 12.18
N GLU A 55 -7.12 -19.09 12.16
CA GLU A 55 -6.24 -18.52 13.18
C GLU A 55 -5.20 -17.57 12.59
N LEU A 56 -4.86 -16.56 13.37
CA LEU A 56 -3.63 -15.81 13.23
C LEU A 56 -2.61 -16.42 14.17
N THR A 57 -1.47 -16.84 13.66
CA THR A 57 -0.38 -17.39 14.47
C THR A 57 0.90 -16.57 14.24
N ALA A 58 1.47 -16.12 15.33
CA ALA A 58 2.78 -15.47 15.34
C ALA A 58 3.78 -16.39 16.05
N THR A 59 4.96 -16.51 15.51
CA THR A 59 6.03 -17.35 16.06
C THR A 59 7.31 -16.54 16.11
N ASN A 60 7.80 -16.29 17.33
CA ASN A 60 9.07 -15.59 17.60
C ASN A 60 9.19 -14.23 16.89
N LEU A 61 8.09 -13.45 16.84
CA LEU A 61 8.11 -12.12 16.23
C LEU A 61 9.03 -11.19 17.00
N THR A 62 9.95 -10.58 16.29
CA THR A 62 10.88 -9.57 16.82
C THR A 62 10.85 -8.36 15.89
N LEU A 63 10.81 -7.17 16.48
CA LEU A 63 10.94 -5.89 15.80
C LEU A 63 11.88 -5.00 16.60
N ASN A 64 12.88 -4.45 15.94
CA ASN A 64 13.82 -3.50 16.53
C ASN A 64 13.45 -2.06 16.12
N ASP A 65 13.88 -1.11 16.91
CA ASP A 65 13.83 0.31 16.55
C ASP A 65 15.01 0.72 15.64
N ASP A 66 15.08 1.99 15.28
CA ASP A 66 16.16 2.55 14.45
C ASP A 66 17.55 2.50 15.13
N GLN A 67 17.61 2.16 16.41
CA GLN A 67 18.83 2.02 17.20
C GLN A 67 19.18 0.55 17.47
N ASP A 68 18.53 -0.37 16.78
CA ASP A 68 18.72 -1.82 16.91
C ASP A 68 18.30 -2.37 18.30
N ALA A 69 17.44 -1.62 19.03
CA ALA A 69 16.90 -2.06 20.31
C ALA A 69 15.55 -2.78 20.10
N PRO A 70 15.30 -3.93 20.73
CA PRO A 70 14.07 -4.67 20.55
C PRO A 70 12.87 -3.94 21.17
N VAL A 71 11.89 -3.61 20.34
CA VAL A 71 10.59 -3.05 20.73
C VAL A 71 9.56 -4.16 20.93
N VAL A 72 9.63 -5.18 20.06
CA VAL A 72 8.91 -6.43 20.20
C VAL A 72 9.93 -7.54 20.21
N ASP A 73 9.96 -8.36 21.26
CA ASP A 73 11.01 -9.35 21.47
C ASP A 73 10.42 -10.76 21.62
N GLY A 74 10.60 -11.58 20.56
CA GLY A 74 10.33 -13.01 20.56
C GLY A 74 8.87 -13.40 20.83
N ILE A 75 7.90 -12.56 20.46
CA ILE A 75 6.50 -12.79 20.76
C ILE A 75 5.96 -14.00 19.95
N SER A 76 5.37 -14.94 20.66
CA SER A 76 4.61 -16.05 20.06
C SER A 76 3.20 -16.06 20.61
N LEU A 77 2.21 -16.07 19.70
CA LEU A 77 0.79 -16.08 20.06
C LEU A 77 -0.07 -16.77 19.00
N ARG A 78 -1.29 -17.13 19.41
CA ARG A 78 -2.30 -17.71 18.55
C ARG A 78 -3.63 -17.05 18.86
N LEU A 79 -4.27 -16.49 17.83
CA LEU A 79 -5.55 -15.80 17.93
C LEU A 79 -6.54 -16.40 16.93
N GLU A 80 -7.73 -16.74 17.38
CA GLU A 80 -8.82 -17.13 16.49
C GLU A 80 -9.40 -15.88 15.83
N LEU A 81 -9.54 -15.86 14.49
CA LEU A 81 -9.91 -14.66 13.74
C LEU A 81 -11.38 -14.22 13.95
N ASP A 82 -12.21 -15.07 14.51
CA ASP A 82 -13.61 -14.78 14.84
C ASP A 82 -13.80 -14.20 16.27
N LYS A 83 -12.74 -14.06 17.04
CA LYS A 83 -12.78 -13.61 18.44
C LYS A 83 -12.23 -12.19 18.60
N ARG A 84 -12.58 -11.60 19.73
CA ARG A 84 -12.08 -10.28 20.16
C ARG A 84 -11.03 -10.46 21.24
N TYR A 85 -9.92 -9.77 21.09
CA TYR A 85 -8.79 -9.80 22.02
C TYR A 85 -8.45 -8.40 22.49
N ALA A 86 -7.94 -8.28 23.70
CA ALA A 86 -7.40 -7.06 24.24
C ALA A 86 -5.92 -7.26 24.57
N ILE A 87 -5.06 -6.40 24.01
CA ILE A 87 -3.64 -6.36 24.33
C ILE A 87 -3.46 -5.23 25.34
N VAL A 88 -3.00 -5.59 26.54
CA VAL A 88 -2.81 -4.63 27.64
C VAL A 88 -1.34 -4.53 28.02
N GLY A 89 -0.89 -3.33 28.36
CA GLY A 89 0.50 -3.06 28.73
C GLY A 89 0.73 -1.60 29.05
N SER A 90 1.85 -1.28 29.69
CA SER A 90 2.28 0.08 29.97
C SER A 90 2.54 0.87 28.67
N GLY A 91 2.70 2.20 28.78
CA GLY A 91 3.20 3.02 27.67
C GLY A 91 4.60 2.54 27.25
N GLY A 92 4.88 2.48 25.96
CA GLY A 92 6.17 2.03 25.42
C GLY A 92 6.45 0.52 25.56
N SER A 93 5.41 -0.31 25.76
CA SER A 93 5.57 -1.77 25.86
C SER A 93 5.59 -2.52 24.52
N GLY A 94 5.67 -1.81 23.40
CA GLY A 94 5.66 -2.44 22.06
C GLY A 94 4.28 -2.94 21.59
N LYS A 95 3.20 -2.62 22.33
CA LYS A 95 1.84 -3.10 21.96
C LYS A 95 1.30 -2.46 20.68
N GLU A 96 1.66 -1.21 20.40
CA GLU A 96 1.27 -0.55 19.15
C GLU A 96 2.01 -1.18 17.97
N GLU A 97 3.30 -1.37 18.10
CA GLU A 97 4.16 -2.02 17.11
C GLU A 97 3.71 -3.46 16.87
N LEU A 98 3.34 -4.18 17.94
CA LEU A 98 2.77 -5.52 17.80
C LEU A 98 1.47 -5.49 16.99
N THR A 99 0.58 -4.52 17.20
CA THR A 99 -0.65 -4.42 16.38
C THR A 99 -0.36 -4.10 14.93
N LEU A 100 0.67 -3.28 14.64
CA LEU A 100 1.11 -3.00 13.27
C LEU A 100 1.70 -4.24 12.59
N LEU A 101 2.49 -5.04 13.32
CA LEU A 101 2.99 -6.33 12.84
C LEU A 101 1.85 -7.30 12.52
N LEU A 102 0.87 -7.43 13.44
CA LEU A 102 -0.29 -8.32 13.25
C LEU A 102 -1.19 -7.85 12.08
N ALA A 103 -1.28 -6.54 11.86
CA ALA A 103 -1.98 -5.95 10.72
C ALA A 103 -1.15 -5.98 9.43
N ARG A 104 0.11 -6.44 9.48
CA ARG A 104 1.03 -6.46 8.36
C ARG A 104 1.31 -5.06 7.77
N LEU A 105 1.31 -4.07 8.62
CA LEU A 105 1.74 -2.70 8.28
C LEU A 105 3.24 -2.49 8.55
N LEU A 106 3.84 -3.37 9.34
CA LEU A 106 5.28 -3.51 9.52
C LEU A 106 5.66 -4.96 9.25
N ASP A 107 6.83 -5.18 8.67
CA ASP A 107 7.44 -6.50 8.56
C ASP A 107 8.30 -6.76 9.80
N PRO A 108 8.29 -7.97 10.37
CA PRO A 108 9.15 -8.31 11.49
C PRO A 108 10.61 -8.46 11.03
N ASP A 109 11.56 -8.10 11.88
CA ASP A 109 12.98 -8.39 11.65
C ASP A 109 13.28 -9.88 11.77
N ASN A 110 12.50 -10.58 12.61
CA ASN A 110 12.61 -12.03 12.78
C ASN A 110 11.27 -12.63 13.18
N GLY A 111 11.13 -13.94 12.92
CA GLY A 111 9.92 -14.69 13.20
C GLY A 111 8.96 -14.77 12.01
N ASN A 112 7.81 -15.38 12.21
CA ASN A 112 6.81 -15.63 11.17
C ASN A 112 5.42 -15.27 11.65
N LEU A 113 4.63 -14.69 10.74
CA LEU A 113 3.21 -14.43 10.91
C LEU A 113 2.41 -15.24 9.87
N ASN A 114 1.44 -16.02 10.32
CA ASN A 114 0.51 -16.74 9.47
C ASN A 114 -0.92 -16.22 9.68
N LEU A 115 -1.64 -16.04 8.59
CA LEU A 115 -3.03 -15.57 8.56
C LEU A 115 -3.89 -16.62 7.87
N GLY A 116 -4.77 -17.27 8.61
CA GLY A 116 -5.66 -18.31 8.05
C GLY A 116 -4.91 -19.46 7.38
N GLY A 117 -3.73 -19.84 7.90
CA GLY A 117 -2.90 -20.91 7.34
C GLY A 117 -1.95 -20.47 6.22
N ASN A 118 -1.95 -19.21 5.82
CA ASN A 118 -1.04 -18.66 4.82
C ASN A 118 0.04 -17.81 5.48
N ASP A 119 1.26 -17.91 4.99
CA ASP A 119 2.35 -17.05 5.42
C ASP A 119 2.05 -15.60 5.01
N ALA A 120 1.99 -14.69 6.00
CA ALA A 120 1.70 -13.29 5.75
C ALA A 120 2.76 -12.62 4.86
N ALA A 121 4.00 -13.08 4.89
CA ALA A 121 5.09 -12.51 4.08
C ALA A 121 4.84 -12.66 2.57
N ILE A 122 4.16 -13.73 2.14
CA ILE A 122 3.88 -14.01 0.73
C ILE A 122 2.50 -13.58 0.26
N LEU A 123 1.61 -13.18 1.18
CA LEU A 123 0.29 -12.65 0.79
C LEU A 123 0.43 -11.31 0.08
N SER A 124 -0.25 -11.13 -1.03
CA SER A 124 -0.29 -9.83 -1.72
C SER A 124 -1.02 -8.77 -0.87
N GLU A 125 -0.69 -7.51 -1.09
CA GLU A 125 -1.35 -6.40 -0.41
C GLU A 125 -2.85 -6.31 -0.75
N ALA A 126 -3.23 -6.73 -1.94
CA ALA A 126 -4.63 -6.82 -2.35
C ALA A 126 -5.42 -7.82 -1.48
N VAL A 127 -4.78 -8.89 -1.00
CA VAL A 127 -5.40 -9.85 -0.07
C VAL A 127 -5.57 -9.26 1.31
N THR A 128 -4.52 -8.69 1.89
CA THR A 128 -4.53 -8.19 3.26
C THR A 128 -5.30 -6.88 3.39
N GLY A 129 -5.11 -5.92 2.46
CA GLY A 129 -5.73 -4.61 2.50
C GLY A 129 -7.27 -4.62 2.42
N ARG A 130 -7.87 -5.68 1.86
CA ARG A 130 -9.33 -5.85 1.83
C ARG A 130 -9.90 -6.55 3.07
N ARG A 131 -9.06 -7.20 3.86
CA ARG A 131 -9.49 -8.08 4.96
C ARG A 131 -9.03 -7.63 6.32
N ILE A 132 -8.01 -6.77 6.37
CA ILE A 132 -7.43 -6.25 7.59
C ILE A 132 -7.56 -4.74 7.58
N ALA A 133 -8.18 -4.19 8.61
CA ALA A 133 -8.23 -2.75 8.84
C ALA A 133 -7.50 -2.43 10.15
N HIS A 134 -6.69 -1.39 10.14
CA HIS A 134 -6.01 -0.87 11.32
C HIS A 134 -6.49 0.55 11.61
N VAL A 135 -6.85 0.80 12.86
CA VAL A 135 -7.20 2.14 13.36
C VAL A 135 -6.20 2.51 14.44
N GLY A 136 -5.26 3.37 14.10
CA GLY A 136 -4.25 3.87 15.03
C GLY A 136 -4.77 4.99 15.93
N ALA A 137 -4.00 5.35 16.95
CA ALA A 137 -4.29 6.45 17.85
C ALA A 137 -4.34 7.82 17.15
N SER A 138 -3.60 7.98 16.06
CA SER A 138 -3.55 9.18 15.22
C SER A 138 -4.19 8.88 13.87
N ALA A 139 -5.51 9.09 13.76
CA ALA A 139 -6.19 8.95 12.49
C ALA A 139 -5.82 10.10 11.54
N PHE A 140 -5.39 9.77 10.32
CA PHE A 140 -5.14 10.73 9.27
C PHE A 140 -6.36 10.87 8.36
N VAL A 141 -6.77 12.10 8.10
CA VAL A 141 -7.86 12.41 7.16
C VAL A 141 -7.23 13.07 5.92
N PHE A 142 -7.46 12.50 4.76
CA PHE A 142 -6.96 13.05 3.49
C PHE A 142 -7.72 14.30 3.11
N ALA A 143 -7.04 15.23 2.42
CA ALA A 143 -7.67 16.39 1.83
C ALA A 143 -8.69 15.94 0.76
N GLY A 144 -9.96 16.18 1.01
CA GLY A 144 -11.07 15.72 0.16
C GLY A 144 -12.39 15.76 0.90
N SER A 145 -13.43 15.20 0.30
CA SER A 145 -14.74 15.12 0.94
C SER A 145 -14.76 14.06 2.06
N ILE A 146 -15.75 14.14 2.95
CA ILE A 146 -16.02 13.10 3.95
C ILE A 146 -16.28 11.76 3.25
N ALA A 147 -17.00 11.77 2.14
CA ALA A 147 -17.28 10.56 1.36
C ALA A 147 -16.00 9.92 0.79
N ASP A 148 -15.05 10.73 0.28
CA ASP A 148 -13.77 10.22 -0.21
C ASP A 148 -12.96 9.52 0.87
N ASN A 149 -12.97 10.06 2.08
CA ASN A 149 -12.29 9.45 3.22
C ASN A 149 -13.03 8.21 3.74
N LEU A 150 -14.37 8.28 3.84
CA LEU A 150 -15.18 7.19 4.34
C LEU A 150 -15.12 5.95 3.44
N PHE A 151 -15.13 6.17 2.12
CA PHE A 151 -15.15 5.09 1.13
C PHE A 151 -13.76 4.75 0.55
N LEU A 152 -12.69 5.31 1.12
CA LEU A 152 -11.34 5.08 0.62
C LEU A 152 -10.98 3.59 0.57
N GLY A 153 -11.35 2.83 1.59
CA GLY A 153 -11.10 1.39 1.67
C GLY A 153 -11.88 0.54 0.67
N LEU A 154 -12.89 1.13 -0.01
CA LEU A 154 -13.67 0.47 -1.05
C LEU A 154 -13.14 0.80 -2.45
N LYS A 155 -12.14 1.68 -2.57
CA LYS A 155 -11.55 2.03 -3.87
C LYS A 155 -10.77 0.85 -4.42
N HIS A 156 -11.01 0.58 -5.69
CA HIS A 156 -10.41 -0.49 -6.48
C HIS A 156 -10.01 0.06 -7.84
N ARG A 157 -9.24 -0.69 -8.63
CA ARG A 157 -9.11 -0.37 -10.06
C ARG A 157 -10.51 -0.29 -10.69
N PRO A 158 -10.70 0.52 -11.75
CA PRO A 158 -12.00 0.65 -12.40
C PRO A 158 -12.62 -0.70 -12.74
N LEU A 159 -13.84 -0.94 -12.27
CA LEU A 159 -14.58 -2.18 -12.52
C LEU A 159 -15.41 -2.08 -13.81
N ALA A 160 -15.73 -0.86 -14.22
CA ALA A 160 -16.44 -0.57 -15.45
C ALA A 160 -15.79 0.62 -16.16
N PRO A 161 -15.84 0.67 -17.51
CA PRO A 161 -15.36 1.83 -18.25
C PRO A 161 -16.22 3.07 -17.94
N ALA A 162 -15.60 4.25 -17.99
CA ALA A 162 -16.34 5.50 -17.94
C ALA A 162 -16.96 5.81 -19.30
N ASP A 163 -18.11 6.52 -19.30
CA ASP A 163 -18.72 7.03 -20.50
C ASP A 163 -18.02 8.31 -20.95
N TYR A 164 -17.65 8.35 -22.23
CA TYR A 164 -17.00 9.49 -22.84
C TYR A 164 -17.75 9.95 -24.09
N ASP A 165 -17.78 11.25 -24.31
CA ASP A 165 -18.06 11.80 -25.61
C ASP A 165 -16.90 11.53 -26.60
N ASP A 166 -17.09 11.85 -27.89
CA ASP A 166 -16.07 11.60 -28.92
C ASP A 166 -14.72 12.30 -28.64
N ALA A 167 -14.72 13.47 -28.00
CA ALA A 167 -13.51 14.20 -27.67
C ALA A 167 -12.79 13.56 -26.48
N GLY A 168 -13.52 13.20 -25.44
CA GLY A 168 -13.01 12.50 -24.28
C GLY A 168 -12.46 11.12 -24.63
N ALA A 169 -13.12 10.38 -25.51
CA ALA A 169 -12.66 9.08 -25.98
C ALA A 169 -11.30 9.17 -26.70
N LYS A 170 -11.11 10.20 -27.55
CA LYS A 170 -9.81 10.45 -28.20
C LYS A 170 -8.72 10.81 -27.21
N GLN A 171 -9.03 11.68 -26.23
CA GLN A 171 -8.07 12.05 -25.19
C GLN A 171 -7.70 10.83 -24.36
N ARG A 172 -8.67 10.00 -23.98
CA ARG A 172 -8.45 8.75 -23.28
C ARG A 172 -7.55 7.79 -24.06
N ALA A 173 -7.81 7.61 -25.36
CA ALA A 173 -6.99 6.77 -26.21
C ALA A 173 -5.53 7.23 -26.28
N THR A 174 -5.32 8.55 -26.38
CA THR A 174 -3.95 9.15 -26.33
C THR A 174 -3.26 8.86 -25.01
N TYR A 175 -3.96 9.06 -23.88
CA TYR A 175 -3.42 8.76 -22.54
C TYR A 175 -3.03 7.30 -22.40
N VAL A 176 -3.88 6.37 -22.86
CA VAL A 176 -3.60 4.92 -22.80
C VAL A 176 -2.35 4.56 -23.61
N ASP A 177 -2.21 5.14 -24.83
CA ASP A 177 -1.04 4.90 -25.67
C ASP A 177 0.25 5.45 -25.02
N GLU A 178 0.21 6.64 -24.44
CA GLU A 178 1.33 7.22 -23.71
C GLU A 178 1.67 6.43 -22.45
N ALA A 179 0.68 6.00 -21.67
CA ALA A 179 0.89 5.20 -20.47
C ALA A 179 1.57 3.86 -20.81
N ARG A 180 1.11 3.18 -21.86
CA ARG A 180 1.73 1.91 -22.33
C ARG A 180 3.17 2.10 -22.79
N ARG A 181 3.47 3.17 -23.50
CA ARG A 181 4.84 3.46 -23.95
C ARG A 181 5.78 3.80 -22.81
N SER A 182 5.28 4.46 -21.78
CA SER A 182 6.07 4.84 -20.60
C SER A 182 6.12 3.78 -19.50
N GLY A 183 5.35 2.68 -19.63
CA GLY A 183 5.22 1.66 -18.58
C GLY A 183 4.39 2.11 -17.37
N ASN A 184 3.62 3.18 -17.51
CA ASN A 184 2.73 3.67 -16.47
C ASN A 184 1.41 2.89 -16.45
N ILE A 185 0.71 2.97 -15.32
CA ILE A 185 -0.61 2.39 -15.15
C ILE A 185 -1.63 3.14 -16.02
N GLU A 186 -2.41 2.41 -16.82
CA GLU A 186 -3.42 2.96 -17.73
C GLU A 186 -4.82 3.05 -17.13
N TYR A 187 -4.95 3.04 -15.79
CA TYR A 187 -6.26 3.09 -15.14
C TYR A 187 -7.01 4.37 -15.49
N ASP A 188 -8.32 4.23 -15.63
CA ASP A 188 -9.21 5.33 -15.91
C ASP A 188 -9.64 6.00 -14.60
N LEU A 189 -9.14 7.21 -14.36
CA LEU A 189 -9.45 7.97 -13.15
C LEU A 189 -10.88 8.57 -13.14
N HIS A 190 -11.57 8.57 -14.28
CA HIS A 190 -12.96 9.02 -14.37
C HIS A 190 -13.97 7.88 -14.27
N ALA A 191 -13.49 6.64 -14.35
CA ALA A 191 -14.34 5.47 -14.15
C ALA A 191 -14.64 5.26 -12.67
N ASP A 192 -15.78 4.62 -12.40
CA ASP A 192 -16.13 4.25 -11.03
C ASP A 192 -15.23 3.11 -10.56
N GLY A 193 -14.45 3.40 -9.55
CA GLY A 193 -13.54 2.46 -8.89
C GLY A 193 -14.02 2.01 -7.51
N ILE A 194 -15.29 2.18 -7.17
CA ILE A 194 -15.84 1.72 -5.89
C ILE A 194 -16.30 0.27 -6.00
N ASP A 195 -15.85 -0.56 -5.08
CA ASP A 195 -16.31 -1.95 -4.94
C ASP A 195 -17.58 -1.99 -4.06
N TYR A 196 -18.73 -1.86 -4.69
CA TYR A 196 -20.03 -1.89 -4.01
C TYR A 196 -20.32 -3.26 -3.36
N ALA A 197 -19.87 -4.34 -4.02
CA ALA A 197 -20.07 -5.69 -3.51
C ALA A 197 -19.30 -5.93 -2.20
N ALA A 198 -18.10 -5.38 -2.07
CA ALA A 198 -17.34 -5.42 -0.82
C ALA A 198 -18.04 -4.68 0.34
N ALA A 199 -18.86 -3.67 0.02
CA ALA A 199 -19.68 -2.97 0.99
C ALA A 199 -21.04 -3.66 1.26
N GLY A 200 -21.38 -4.74 0.53
CA GLY A 200 -22.66 -5.43 0.63
C GLY A 200 -23.84 -4.60 0.10
N VAL A 201 -23.59 -3.74 -0.88
CA VAL A 201 -24.60 -2.87 -1.53
C VAL A 201 -24.53 -2.95 -3.05
N ASP A 202 -25.58 -2.55 -3.74
CA ASP A 202 -25.66 -2.70 -5.18
C ASP A 202 -25.20 -1.46 -5.96
N ASP A 203 -25.29 -0.25 -5.34
CA ASP A 203 -25.02 1.01 -6.04
C ASP A 203 -24.55 2.14 -5.11
N ALA A 204 -24.20 3.26 -5.72
CA ALA A 204 -23.73 4.46 -5.03
C ALA A 204 -24.76 5.08 -4.07
N ALA A 205 -26.07 4.96 -4.37
CA ALA A 205 -27.11 5.50 -3.53
C ALA A 205 -27.25 4.67 -2.24
N ALA A 206 -27.27 3.35 -2.38
CA ALA A 206 -27.29 2.42 -1.25
C ALA A 206 -26.01 2.55 -0.41
N LEU A 207 -24.84 2.72 -1.03
CA LEU A 207 -23.57 2.95 -0.33
C LEU A 207 -23.62 4.24 0.51
N ARG A 208 -24.15 5.33 -0.06
CA ARG A 208 -24.30 6.60 0.68
C ARG A 208 -25.23 6.44 1.89
N GLN A 209 -26.33 5.72 1.75
CA GLN A 209 -27.23 5.45 2.86
C GLN A 209 -26.57 4.62 3.97
N SER A 210 -25.83 3.57 3.57
CA SER A 210 -25.07 2.75 4.50
C SER A 210 -24.01 3.55 5.25
N GLY A 211 -23.27 4.41 4.56
CA GLY A 211 -22.29 5.31 5.16
C GLY A 211 -22.91 6.30 6.15
N LEU A 212 -24.05 6.91 5.82
CA LEU A 212 -24.79 7.79 6.73
C LEU A 212 -25.31 7.03 7.97
N ALA A 213 -25.75 5.79 7.78
CA ALA A 213 -26.19 4.95 8.90
C ALA A 213 -25.01 4.57 9.83
N ALA A 214 -23.82 4.30 9.26
CA ALA A 214 -22.62 4.05 10.05
C ALA A 214 -22.22 5.28 10.89
N LEU A 215 -22.18 6.47 10.27
CA LEU A 215 -21.85 7.72 10.96
C LEU A 215 -22.84 8.10 12.08
N LYS A 216 -24.10 7.67 11.99
CA LYS A 216 -25.10 7.92 13.05
C LYS A 216 -24.96 6.99 14.26
N ARG A 217 -24.15 5.95 14.17
CA ARG A 217 -23.90 4.98 15.26
C ARG A 217 -22.76 5.38 16.17
N ILE A 218 -21.95 6.34 15.72
CA ILE A 218 -20.84 6.93 16.49
C ILE A 218 -21.37 8.11 17.32
#